data_62efda07111fd75931494db199832536
#
_entry.id   62efda07111fd75931494db199832536
#
_cell.length_a   1.000
_cell.length_b   1.000
_cell.length_c   1.000
_cell.angle_alpha   90.00
_cell.angle_beta   90.00
_cell.angle_gamma   90.00
#
_symmetry.space_group_name_H-M   'P 1'
#
loop_
_entity.id
_entity.type
_entity.pdbx_description
1 polymer ?
#
loop_
_entity_poly.entity_id
_entity_poly.type
_entity_poly.pdbx_seq_one_letter_code
_entity_poly.pdbx_strand_id
1 'polypeptide(L)' 'MLDPQTRQQFQTKFQQVKPQLKQHFSGVTDQDLDYAKSDPDRLITTISQKTGQPTARVESEIRTLVGSA' A
#
# COMPACT_ATOMS: atom_id res chain seq x y z
N MET A 1 2.13 7.67 8.06
CA MET A 1 2.89 8.01 6.84
C MET A 1 4.01 7.02 6.61
N LEU A 2 4.20 6.65 5.37
CA LEU A 2 5.32 5.78 5.01
C LEU A 2 6.62 6.57 5.05
N ASP A 3 7.69 5.91 5.50
CA ASP A 3 9.02 6.51 5.47
C ASP A 3 9.51 6.67 4.03
N PRO A 4 10.48 7.56 3.79
CA PRO A 4 10.95 7.82 2.41
C PRO A 4 11.47 6.57 1.70
N GLN A 5 12.14 5.67 2.41
CA GLN A 5 12.66 4.45 1.81
C GLN A 5 11.55 3.53 1.35
N THR A 6 10.51 3.34 2.17
CA THR A 6 9.37 2.50 1.81
C THR A 6 8.61 3.10 0.64
N ARG A 7 8.44 4.42 0.62
CA ARG A 7 7.76 5.10 -0.49
C ARG A 7 8.52 4.91 -1.79
N GLN A 8 9.83 5.02 -1.75
CA GLN A 8 10.65 4.81 -2.94
C GLN A 8 10.57 3.36 -3.41
N GLN A 9 10.65 2.41 -2.50
CA GLN A 9 10.53 0.99 -2.83
C GLN A 9 9.15 0.66 -3.40
N PHE A 10 8.12 1.27 -2.85
CA PHE A 10 6.76 1.09 -3.37
C PHE A 10 6.68 1.51 -4.84
N GLN A 11 7.25 2.66 -5.17
CA GLN A 11 7.23 3.15 -6.55
C GLN A 11 8.10 2.29 -7.46
N THR A 12 9.29 1.91 -7.00
CA THR A 12 10.22 1.12 -7.78
C THR A 12 9.68 -0.28 -8.06
N LYS A 13 9.04 -0.89 -7.06
CA LYS A 13 8.55 -2.27 -7.15
C LYS A 13 7.04 -2.33 -7.36
N PHE A 14 6.45 -1.28 -7.86
CA PHE A 14 4.99 -1.14 -7.93
C PHE A 14 4.32 -2.33 -8.62
N GLN A 15 4.86 -2.79 -9.74
CA GLN A 15 4.24 -3.89 -10.49
C GLN A 15 4.31 -5.22 -9.73
N GLN A 16 5.31 -5.39 -8.88
CA GLN A 16 5.43 -6.58 -8.05
C GLN A 16 4.55 -6.49 -6.81
N VAL A 17 4.45 -5.31 -6.22
CA VAL A 17 3.69 -5.09 -4.99
C VAL A 17 2.18 -5.05 -5.25
N LYS A 18 1.78 -4.55 -6.41
CA LYS A 18 0.37 -4.36 -6.75
C LYS A 18 -0.48 -5.62 -6.57
N PRO A 19 -0.11 -6.78 -7.16
CA PRO A 19 -0.92 -7.99 -6.97
C PRO A 19 -0.89 -8.48 -5.53
N GLN A 20 0.21 -8.30 -4.81
CA GLN A 20 0.29 -8.71 -3.42
C GLN A 20 -0.65 -7.90 -2.54
N LEU A 21 -0.72 -6.59 -2.78
CA LEU A 21 -1.63 -5.73 -2.03
C LEU A 21 -3.09 -6.06 -2.31
N LYS A 22 -3.41 -6.38 -3.56
CA LYS A 22 -4.77 -6.77 -3.92
C LYS A 22 -5.19 -8.06 -3.22
N GLN A 23 -4.29 -9.01 -3.08
CA GLN A 23 -4.57 -10.25 -2.38
C GLN A 23 -4.66 -10.06 -0.88
N HIS A 24 -3.78 -9.23 -0.34
CA HIS A 24 -3.70 -9.05 1.10
C HIS A 24 -4.85 -8.22 1.66
N PHE A 25 -5.25 -7.18 0.93
CA PHE A 25 -6.30 -6.28 1.35
C PHE A 25 -7.52 -6.44 0.45
N SER A 26 -8.54 -7.10 0.99
CA SER A 26 -9.80 -7.28 0.29
C SER A 26 -10.45 -5.91 0.03
N GLY A 27 -10.96 -5.71 -1.16
CA GLY A 27 -11.64 -4.47 -1.53
C GLY A 27 -10.75 -3.42 -2.17
N VAL A 28 -9.44 -3.62 -2.16
CA VAL A 28 -8.52 -2.71 -2.86
C VAL A 28 -8.56 -3.01 -4.35
N THR A 29 -8.73 -1.97 -5.17
CA THR A 29 -8.83 -2.10 -6.61
C THR A 29 -7.56 -1.66 -7.30
N ASP A 30 -7.44 -2.01 -8.59
CA ASP A 30 -6.32 -1.51 -9.41
C ASP A 30 -6.28 0.01 -9.43
N GLN A 31 -7.46 0.64 -9.50
CA GLN A 31 -7.54 2.09 -9.53
C GLN A 31 -7.00 2.71 -8.25
N ASP A 32 -7.33 2.12 -7.10
CA ASP A 32 -6.80 2.59 -5.81
C ASP A 32 -5.28 2.54 -5.80
N LEU A 33 -4.71 1.46 -6.33
CA LEU A 33 -3.26 1.30 -6.36
C LEU A 33 -2.59 2.25 -7.35
N ASP A 34 -3.23 2.48 -8.50
CA ASP A 34 -2.69 3.40 -9.50
C ASP A 34 -2.65 4.83 -8.95
N TYR A 35 -3.65 5.24 -8.18
CA TYR A 35 -3.62 6.54 -7.51
C TYR A 35 -2.47 6.60 -6.50
N ALA A 36 -2.23 5.51 -5.80
CA ALA A 36 -1.19 5.46 -4.77
C ALA A 36 0.22 5.47 -5.35
N LYS A 37 0.37 5.18 -6.64
CA LYS A 37 1.68 5.20 -7.29
C LYS A 37 2.34 6.57 -7.15
N SER A 38 1.57 7.64 -7.28
CA SER A 38 2.08 9.00 -7.12
C SER A 38 1.99 9.49 -5.68
N ASP A 39 1.13 8.87 -4.85
CA ASP A 39 0.96 9.27 -3.46
C ASP A 39 0.71 8.03 -2.59
N PRO A 40 1.77 7.31 -2.19
CA PRO A 40 1.61 6.09 -1.41
C PRO A 40 0.89 6.28 -0.07
N ASP A 41 0.99 7.46 0.54
CA ASP A 41 0.31 7.71 1.81
C ASP A 41 -1.20 7.68 1.66
N ARG A 42 -1.72 8.01 0.48
CA ARG A 42 -3.15 7.95 0.20
C ARG A 42 -3.67 6.52 0.30
N LEU A 43 -2.83 5.54 -0.05
CA LEU A 43 -3.21 4.13 0.03
C LEU A 43 -3.48 3.72 1.48
N ILE A 44 -2.71 4.24 2.42
CA ILE A 44 -2.92 3.94 3.84
C ILE A 44 -4.33 4.35 4.25
N THR A 45 -4.74 5.56 3.92
CA THR A 45 -6.06 6.06 4.24
C THR A 45 -7.15 5.25 3.56
N THR A 46 -6.96 4.94 2.28
CA THR A 46 -7.94 4.19 1.50
C THR A 46 -8.14 2.80 2.09
N ILE A 47 -7.07 2.09 2.39
CA ILE A 47 -7.17 0.74 2.96
C ILE A 47 -7.78 0.79 4.35
N SER A 48 -7.38 1.76 5.16
CA SER A 48 -7.93 1.93 6.49
C SER A 48 -9.45 2.09 6.45
N GLN A 49 -9.95 2.90 5.52
CA GLN A 49 -11.38 3.12 5.35
C GLN A 49 -12.10 1.86 4.86
N LYS A 50 -11.50 1.13 3.94
CA LYS A 50 -12.14 -0.04 3.34
C LYS A 50 -12.14 -1.26 4.26
N THR A 51 -11.11 -1.42 5.08
CA THR A 51 -10.95 -2.60 5.94
C THR A 51 -11.31 -2.36 7.38
N GLY A 52 -11.43 -1.11 7.80
CA GLY A 52 -11.66 -0.76 9.20
C GLY A 52 -10.43 -0.92 10.08
N GLN A 53 -9.26 -1.19 9.52
CA GLN A 53 -8.04 -1.32 10.29
C GLN A 53 -7.45 0.04 10.63
N PRO A 54 -6.73 0.16 11.77
CA PRO A 54 -6.03 1.39 12.09
C PRO A 54 -4.96 1.71 11.06
N THR A 55 -4.74 3.00 10.81
CA THR A 55 -3.74 3.43 9.82
C THR A 55 -2.34 2.91 10.17
N ALA A 56 -2.00 2.85 11.45
CA ALA A 56 -0.69 2.35 11.87
C ALA A 56 -0.48 0.90 11.47
N ARG A 57 -1.52 0.08 11.56
CA ARG A 57 -1.43 -1.33 11.16
C ARG A 57 -1.32 -1.46 9.66
N VAL A 58 -2.10 -0.70 8.92
CA VAL A 58 -2.04 -0.72 7.45
C VAL A 58 -0.65 -0.32 6.99
N GLU A 59 -0.08 0.71 7.58
CA GLU A 59 1.25 1.18 7.26
C GLU A 59 2.30 0.10 7.50
N SER A 60 2.20 -0.59 8.62
CA SER A 60 3.13 -1.68 8.95
C SER A 60 3.03 -2.83 7.95
N GLU A 61 1.82 -3.20 7.55
CA GLU A 61 1.60 -4.28 6.59
C GLU A 61 2.13 -3.91 5.20
N ILE A 62 1.89 -2.67 4.77
CA ILE A 62 2.42 -2.20 3.49
C ILE A 62 3.95 -2.25 3.49
N ARG A 63 4.56 -1.80 4.59
CA ARG A 63 6.02 -1.82 4.71
C ARG A 63 6.57 -3.25 4.60
N THR A 64 5.91 -4.19 5.24
CA THR A 64 6.31 -5.59 5.20
C THR A 64 6.20 -6.16 3.78
N LEU A 65 5.08 -5.90 3.11
CA LEU A 65 4.86 -6.42 1.76
C LEU A 65 5.84 -5.81 0.76
N VAL A 66 6.09 -4.52 0.86
CA VAL A 66 7.04 -3.83 -0.02
C VAL A 66 8.45 -4.34 0.22
N GLY A 67 8.82 -4.56 1.47
CA GLY A 67 10.14 -5.07 1.80
C GLY A 67 10.38 -6.49 1.35
N SER A 68 9.32 -7.28 1.16
CA SER A 68 9.41 -8.69 0.72
C SER A 68 9.37 -8.83 -0.79
N ALA A 69 9.02 -7.79 -1.49
CA ALA A 69 8.84 -7.86 -2.94
C ALA A 69 10.17 -7.96 -3.70
#